data_53309fa45a32c88eae685e7d89fc9fec
#
_entry.id   53309fa45a32c88eae685e7d89fc9fec
#
_cell.length_a   1.000
_cell.length_b   1.000
_cell.length_c   1.000
_cell.angle_alpha   90.00
_cell.angle_beta   90.00
_cell.angle_gamma   90.00
#
_symmetry.space_group_name_H-M   'P 1'
#
loop_
_entity.id
_entity.type
_entity.pdbx_description
1 polymer ?
#
loop_
_entity_poly.entity_id
_entity_poly.type
_entity_poly.pdbx_seq_one_letter_code
_entity_poly.pdbx_strand_id
1 'polypeptide(L)'
;SFPTRRSSDLAREGGEAALDPGTYRDAGLALLQQGGVDALDIEWRTDAATVRTLRDAAKRAGAAALFSEHHFDGTPDRHAMTEALHGMLDAGADIAKLAVMPHNRADAANLLLATAEVHDQRPEAWLITMSMGRDGAATRYCGGAFGSAATFGTLSAASAPGQPPAANLRAKLLTAGDL
;
A
#
# COMPACT_ATOMS: atom_id res chain seq x y z
N SER A 1 -0.68 -8.40 -15.97
CA SER A 1 0.54 -8.42 -15.14
C SER A 1 1.01 -7.00 -14.96
N PHE A 2 1.13 -6.52 -13.73
CA PHE A 2 1.70 -5.23 -13.46
C PHE A 2 3.21 -5.28 -13.69
N PRO A 3 3.79 -4.38 -14.50
CA PRO A 3 5.22 -4.25 -14.61
C PRO A 3 5.80 -3.70 -13.30
N THR A 4 6.93 -4.23 -12.91
CA THR A 4 7.50 -4.13 -11.57
C THR A 4 8.62 -3.09 -11.48
N ARG A 5 8.36 -1.82 -11.76
CA ARG A 5 9.25 -0.75 -11.33
C ARG A 5 8.51 0.15 -10.35
N ARG A 6 8.77 -0.10 -9.08
CA ARG A 6 8.29 0.70 -7.96
C ARG A 6 9.47 1.43 -7.35
N SER A 7 9.38 2.76 -7.26
CA SER A 7 10.20 3.53 -6.35
C SER A 7 9.37 3.82 -5.10
N SER A 8 9.83 3.37 -3.95
CA SER A 8 9.22 3.64 -2.66
C SER A 8 10.26 4.29 -1.74
N ASP A 9 10.60 5.54 -2.02
CA ASP A 9 11.31 6.38 -1.07
C ASP A 9 10.27 7.08 -0.20
N LEU A 10 9.81 6.37 0.85
CA LEU A 10 8.88 6.90 1.82
C LEU A 10 9.60 7.87 2.74
N ALA A 11 9.11 9.11 2.84
CA ALA A 11 9.79 10.18 3.57
C ALA A 11 9.58 10.10 5.09
N ARG A 12 8.41 9.62 5.56
CA ARG A 12 8.04 9.60 6.98
C ARG A 12 7.58 8.22 7.47
N GLU A 13 7.15 7.36 6.57
CA GLU A 13 6.51 6.10 6.89
C GLU A 13 7.40 4.89 6.59
N GLY A 14 8.71 4.94 6.97
CA GLY A 14 9.63 3.80 6.90
C GLY A 14 10.58 3.75 5.71
N GLY A 15 10.76 4.87 4.99
CA GLY A 15 11.88 5.07 4.08
C GLY A 15 13.17 5.35 4.84
N GLU A 16 14.33 5.08 4.23
CA GLU A 16 15.65 5.37 4.82
C GLU A 16 15.97 6.87 4.87
N ALA A 17 15.20 7.71 4.16
CA ALA A 17 15.43 9.15 4.05
C ALA A 17 14.29 9.94 4.71
N ALA A 18 14.59 10.67 5.79
CA ALA A 18 13.68 11.71 6.31
C ALA A 18 13.74 12.94 5.39
N LEU A 19 12.94 12.95 4.33
CA LEU A 19 12.86 14.07 3.40
C LEU A 19 11.90 15.15 3.93
N ASP A 20 12.24 16.42 3.75
CA ASP A 20 11.28 17.50 3.94
C ASP A 20 10.20 17.44 2.81
N PRO A 21 8.99 18.00 3.04
CA PRO A 21 7.88 17.88 2.08
C PRO A 21 8.19 18.43 0.68
N GLY A 22 9.04 19.44 0.57
CA GLY A 22 9.46 20.02 -0.70
C GLY A 22 10.37 19.07 -1.47
N THR A 23 11.38 18.54 -0.83
CA THR A 23 12.31 17.57 -1.40
C THR A 23 11.58 16.28 -1.78
N TYR A 24 10.65 15.80 -0.95
CA TYR A 24 9.81 14.64 -1.25
C TYR A 24 8.97 14.84 -2.52
N ARG A 25 8.28 15.98 -2.62
CA ARG A 25 7.50 16.35 -3.80
C ARG A 25 8.37 16.41 -5.05
N ASP A 26 9.52 17.09 -4.97
CA ASP A 26 10.40 17.30 -6.12
C ASP A 26 11.02 15.98 -6.60
N ALA A 27 11.34 15.07 -5.69
CA ALA A 27 11.78 13.72 -6.02
C ALA A 27 10.70 12.93 -6.79
N GLY A 28 9.45 12.96 -6.31
CA GLY A 28 8.33 12.31 -7.00
C GLY A 28 8.10 12.88 -8.41
N LEU A 29 8.16 14.20 -8.56
CA LEU A 29 8.06 14.84 -9.88
C LEU A 29 9.21 14.46 -10.81
N ALA A 30 10.44 14.40 -10.31
CA ALA A 30 11.61 13.99 -11.10
C ALA A 30 11.50 12.53 -11.57
N LEU A 31 11.00 11.62 -10.72
CA LEU A 31 10.75 10.22 -11.11
C LEU A 31 9.75 10.12 -12.26
N LEU A 32 8.65 10.85 -12.19
CA LEU A 32 7.64 10.86 -13.25
C LEU A 32 8.19 11.45 -14.57
N GLN A 33 9.05 12.48 -14.50
CA GLN A 33 9.69 13.08 -15.66
C GLN A 33 10.66 12.13 -16.37
N GLN A 34 11.32 11.23 -15.64
CA GLN A 34 12.21 10.22 -16.23
C GLN A 34 11.44 9.17 -17.04
N GLY A 35 10.15 9.01 -16.79
CA GLY A 35 9.30 8.02 -17.44
C GLY A 35 9.53 6.58 -16.95
N GLY A 36 8.70 5.66 -17.43
CA GLY A 36 8.79 4.24 -17.07
C GLY A 36 8.29 3.94 -15.66
N VAL A 37 7.50 4.83 -15.08
CA VAL A 37 6.79 4.65 -13.80
C VAL A 37 5.34 4.28 -14.11
N ASP A 38 4.91 3.11 -13.67
CA ASP A 38 3.52 2.65 -13.84
C ASP A 38 2.62 3.08 -12.66
N ALA A 39 3.20 3.23 -11.47
CA ALA A 39 2.51 3.73 -10.29
C ALA A 39 3.48 4.51 -9.40
N LEU A 40 3.05 5.67 -8.90
CA LEU A 40 3.76 6.47 -7.91
C LEU A 40 3.14 6.23 -6.53
N ASP A 41 3.96 5.78 -5.56
CA ASP A 41 3.55 5.63 -4.16
C ASP A 41 3.66 6.99 -3.46
N ILE A 42 2.53 7.50 -2.98
CA ILE A 42 2.38 8.83 -2.37
C ILE A 42 1.92 8.64 -0.93
N GLU A 43 2.72 9.10 0.04
CA GLU A 43 2.35 9.07 1.46
C GLU A 43 1.11 9.92 1.71
N TRP A 44 0.01 9.25 2.16
CA TRP A 44 -1.27 9.89 2.41
C TRP A 44 -1.22 10.92 3.53
N ARG A 45 -0.38 10.69 4.54
CA ARG A 45 -0.22 11.57 5.71
C ARG A 45 0.69 12.78 5.49
N THR A 46 1.22 12.97 4.29
CA THR A 46 1.91 14.22 3.94
C THR A 46 0.90 15.37 3.76
N ASP A 47 1.39 16.59 3.49
CA ASP A 47 0.47 17.72 3.30
C ASP A 47 -0.40 17.56 2.04
N ALA A 48 -1.65 18.00 2.15
CA ALA A 48 -2.65 17.82 1.09
C ALA A 48 -2.28 18.52 -0.25
N ALA A 49 -1.43 19.54 -0.23
CA ALA A 49 -0.99 20.19 -1.46
C ALA A 49 0.01 19.33 -2.21
N THR A 50 0.95 18.69 -1.49
CA THR A 50 1.89 17.72 -2.04
C THR A 50 1.17 16.50 -2.60
N VAL A 51 0.21 15.92 -1.86
CA VAL A 51 -0.60 14.79 -2.35
C VAL A 51 -1.29 15.13 -3.66
N ARG A 52 -1.99 16.26 -3.73
CA ARG A 52 -2.67 16.70 -4.97
C ARG A 52 -1.68 16.92 -6.11
N THR A 53 -0.56 17.57 -5.85
CA THR A 53 0.46 17.86 -6.87
C THR A 53 1.02 16.58 -7.48
N LEU A 54 1.39 15.61 -6.65
CA LEU A 54 1.95 14.33 -7.09
C LEU A 54 0.90 13.45 -7.79
N ARG A 55 -0.34 13.40 -7.27
CA ARG A 55 -1.46 12.71 -7.92
C ARG A 55 -1.70 13.24 -9.32
N ASP A 56 -1.81 14.57 -9.47
CA ASP A 56 -2.10 15.19 -10.76
C ASP A 56 -0.92 15.04 -11.73
N ALA A 57 0.31 15.02 -11.22
CA ALA A 57 1.50 14.75 -12.04
C ALA A 57 1.56 13.28 -12.50
N ALA A 58 1.27 12.32 -11.62
CA ALA A 58 1.16 10.90 -11.96
C ALA A 58 0.14 10.68 -13.07
N LYS A 59 -1.07 11.25 -12.91
CA LYS A 59 -2.13 11.17 -13.92
C LYS A 59 -1.72 11.74 -15.28
N ARG A 60 -1.02 12.89 -15.31
CA ARG A 60 -0.48 13.45 -16.56
C ARG A 60 0.59 12.58 -17.20
N ALA A 61 1.38 11.88 -16.40
CA ALA A 61 2.41 10.95 -16.87
C ALA A 61 1.87 9.56 -17.27
N GLY A 62 0.56 9.32 -17.11
CA GLY A 62 -0.05 8.02 -17.36
C GLY A 62 0.26 6.96 -16.28
N ALA A 63 0.72 7.40 -15.11
CA ALA A 63 1.02 6.54 -13.96
C ALA A 63 -0.16 6.54 -12.97
N ALA A 64 -0.39 5.41 -12.31
CA ALA A 64 -1.37 5.32 -11.25
C ALA A 64 -0.90 6.06 -9.99
N ALA A 65 -1.80 6.79 -9.33
CA ALA A 65 -1.55 7.37 -8.02
C ALA A 65 -1.90 6.34 -6.93
N LEU A 66 -0.88 5.76 -6.30
CA LEU A 66 -1.04 4.88 -5.15
C LEU A 66 -0.87 5.73 -3.88
N PHE A 67 -1.95 5.89 -3.09
CA PHE A 67 -1.85 6.54 -1.79
C PHE A 67 -1.57 5.50 -0.71
N SER A 68 -0.57 5.75 0.12
CA SER A 68 -0.16 4.81 1.16
C SER A 68 -0.15 5.43 2.54
N GLU A 69 -0.52 4.60 3.52
CA GLU A 69 -0.40 4.92 4.95
C GLU A 69 0.21 3.72 5.68
N HIS A 70 1.20 3.98 6.53
CA HIS A 70 1.92 2.96 7.28
C HIS A 70 1.87 3.26 8.78
N HIS A 71 1.43 2.28 9.56
CA HIS A 71 1.43 2.32 11.02
C HIS A 71 2.43 1.30 11.57
N PHE A 72 3.62 1.76 11.94
CA PHE A 72 4.69 0.88 12.46
C PHE A 72 4.55 0.59 13.95
N ASP A 73 3.80 1.42 14.68
CA ASP A 73 3.67 1.33 16.14
C ASP A 73 2.41 0.57 16.58
N GLY A 74 1.54 0.17 15.64
CA GLY A 74 0.31 -0.53 16.00
C GLY A 74 -0.66 -0.71 14.84
N THR A 75 -1.85 -1.21 15.16
CA THR A 75 -2.97 -1.33 14.24
C THR A 75 -4.09 -0.42 14.76
N PRO A 76 -4.53 0.57 13.98
CA PRO A 76 -5.71 1.37 14.31
C PRO A 76 -6.96 0.51 14.48
N ASP A 77 -8.00 1.03 15.11
CA ASP A 77 -9.27 0.34 15.13
C ASP A 77 -9.85 0.19 13.71
N ARG A 78 -10.79 -0.75 13.56
CA ARG A 78 -11.35 -1.08 12.25
C ARG A 78 -12.00 0.13 11.56
N HIS A 79 -12.71 0.97 12.32
CA HIS A 79 -13.37 2.16 11.75
C HIS A 79 -12.33 3.16 11.23
N ALA A 80 -11.27 3.44 11.98
CA ALA A 80 -10.20 4.32 11.53
C ALA A 80 -9.49 3.80 10.26
N MET A 81 -9.34 2.48 10.12
CA MET A 81 -8.78 1.85 8.92
C MET A 81 -9.72 1.98 7.71
N THR A 82 -11.03 1.77 7.88
CA THR A 82 -12.01 1.96 6.79
C THR A 82 -12.08 3.43 6.38
N GLU A 83 -12.11 4.36 7.32
CA GLU A 83 -12.09 5.81 7.06
C GLU A 83 -10.84 6.24 6.28
N ALA A 84 -9.66 5.72 6.65
CA ALA A 84 -8.41 6.02 5.94
C ALA A 84 -8.46 5.53 4.48
N LEU A 85 -8.91 4.29 4.24
CA LEU A 85 -9.04 3.74 2.89
C LEU A 85 -10.07 4.52 2.05
N HIS A 86 -11.23 4.84 2.61
CA HIS A 86 -12.22 5.67 1.93
C HIS A 86 -11.68 7.07 1.64
N GLY A 87 -11.01 7.70 2.61
CA GLY A 87 -10.41 9.02 2.43
C GLY A 87 -9.39 9.07 1.29
N MET A 88 -8.54 8.04 1.15
CA MET A 88 -7.60 7.92 0.04
C MET A 88 -8.33 7.83 -1.32
N LEU A 89 -9.36 6.98 -1.41
CA LEU A 89 -10.14 6.79 -2.62
C LEU A 89 -10.92 8.07 -2.99
N ASP A 90 -11.54 8.73 -2.01
CA ASP A 90 -12.29 9.98 -2.22
C ASP A 90 -11.37 11.14 -2.64
N ALA A 91 -10.12 11.13 -2.19
CA ALA A 91 -9.11 12.08 -2.63
C ALA A 91 -8.52 11.77 -4.02
N GLY A 92 -8.97 10.69 -4.67
CA GLY A 92 -8.64 10.33 -6.04
C GLY A 92 -7.41 9.44 -6.18
N ALA A 93 -7.14 8.59 -5.18
CA ALA A 93 -6.21 7.49 -5.35
C ALA A 93 -6.74 6.48 -6.37
N ASP A 94 -5.90 6.04 -7.29
CA ASP A 94 -6.19 4.88 -8.14
C ASP A 94 -6.03 3.57 -7.35
N ILE A 95 -5.13 3.58 -6.37
CA ILE A 95 -4.86 2.45 -5.47
C ILE A 95 -4.74 3.00 -4.04
N ALA A 96 -5.54 2.48 -3.10
CA ALA A 96 -5.42 2.78 -1.67
C ALA A 96 -4.65 1.69 -0.95
N LYS A 97 -3.56 2.06 -0.25
CA LYS A 97 -2.68 1.12 0.43
C LYS A 97 -2.60 1.40 1.92
N LEU A 98 -2.82 0.37 2.74
CA LEU A 98 -2.68 0.46 4.19
C LEU A 98 -1.81 -0.68 4.73
N ALA A 99 -0.75 -0.33 5.44
CA ALA A 99 0.13 -1.28 6.12
C ALA A 99 0.14 -0.99 7.63
N VAL A 100 -0.12 -1.99 8.45
CA VAL A 100 -0.23 -1.83 9.91
C VAL A 100 0.64 -2.85 10.66
N MET A 101 1.05 -2.52 11.88
CA MET A 101 1.81 -3.43 12.74
C MET A 101 0.87 -4.04 13.78
N PRO A 102 0.61 -5.35 13.75
CA PRO A 102 -0.25 -6.00 14.72
C PRO A 102 0.51 -6.25 16.04
N HIS A 103 -0.16 -6.04 17.16
CA HIS A 103 0.31 -6.48 18.47
C HIS A 103 -0.17 -7.90 18.80
N ASN A 104 -1.19 -8.36 18.10
CA ASN A 104 -1.79 -9.68 18.25
C ASN A 104 -2.52 -10.11 16.97
N ARG A 105 -3.02 -11.35 16.94
CA ARG A 105 -3.71 -11.90 15.77
C ARG A 105 -5.06 -11.24 15.50
N ALA A 106 -5.73 -10.68 16.53
CA ALA A 106 -6.99 -9.99 16.34
C ALA A 106 -6.80 -8.69 15.54
N ASP A 107 -5.67 -8.00 15.70
CA ASP A 107 -5.33 -6.82 14.92
C ASP A 107 -5.21 -7.17 13.43
N ALA A 108 -4.56 -8.29 13.11
CA ALA A 108 -4.46 -8.76 11.72
C ALA A 108 -5.84 -9.14 11.14
N ALA A 109 -6.71 -9.76 11.93
CA ALA A 109 -8.08 -10.06 11.55
C ALA A 109 -8.92 -8.78 11.33
N ASN A 110 -8.76 -7.77 12.19
CA ASN A 110 -9.43 -6.48 12.05
C ASN A 110 -9.05 -5.76 10.74
N LEU A 111 -7.79 -5.86 10.31
CA LEU A 111 -7.37 -5.33 9.00
C LEU A 111 -8.06 -6.04 7.85
N LEU A 112 -8.16 -7.38 7.87
CA LEU A 112 -8.87 -8.14 6.84
C LEU A 112 -10.35 -7.77 6.79
N LEU A 113 -11.00 -7.59 7.96
CA LEU A 113 -12.39 -7.15 8.03
C LEU A 113 -12.58 -5.72 7.50
N ALA A 114 -11.68 -4.79 7.82
CA ALA A 114 -11.70 -3.44 7.25
C ALA A 114 -11.54 -3.47 5.72
N THR A 115 -10.66 -4.34 5.21
CA THR A 115 -10.45 -4.51 3.78
C THR A 115 -11.72 -5.01 3.07
N ALA A 116 -12.35 -6.05 3.62
CA ALA A 116 -13.59 -6.60 3.07
C ALA A 116 -14.72 -5.57 3.09
N GLU A 117 -14.87 -4.83 4.20
CA GLU A 117 -15.90 -3.80 4.34
C GLU A 117 -15.78 -2.72 3.26
N VAL A 118 -14.57 -2.22 3.00
CA VAL A 118 -14.34 -1.22 1.94
C VAL A 118 -14.53 -1.83 0.55
N HIS A 119 -14.05 -3.05 0.33
CA HIS A 119 -14.22 -3.74 -0.96
C HIS A 119 -15.68 -4.02 -1.29
N ASP A 120 -16.49 -4.45 -0.31
CA ASP A 120 -17.93 -4.70 -0.52
C ASP A 120 -18.70 -3.40 -0.85
N GLN A 121 -18.27 -2.27 -0.28
CA GLN A 121 -18.86 -0.96 -0.58
C GLN A 121 -18.36 -0.35 -1.89
N ARG A 122 -17.15 -0.71 -2.33
CA ARG A 122 -16.47 -0.20 -3.53
C ARG A 122 -15.76 -1.33 -4.28
N PRO A 123 -16.49 -2.24 -4.93
CA PRO A 123 -15.92 -3.45 -5.53
C PRO A 123 -14.95 -3.17 -6.69
N GLU A 124 -15.03 -1.98 -7.29
CA GLU A 124 -14.10 -1.53 -8.34
C GLU A 124 -12.81 -0.91 -7.79
N ALA A 125 -12.73 -0.65 -6.48
CA ALA A 125 -11.57 0.00 -5.89
C ALA A 125 -10.38 -0.97 -5.78
N TRP A 126 -9.20 -0.46 -6.09
CA TRP A 126 -7.96 -1.22 -5.91
C TRP A 126 -7.40 -0.97 -4.51
N LEU A 127 -7.49 -1.98 -3.66
CA LEU A 127 -6.99 -1.94 -2.31
C LEU A 127 -5.72 -2.78 -2.21
N ILE A 128 -4.74 -2.30 -1.43
CA ILE A 128 -3.55 -3.08 -1.04
C ILE A 128 -3.43 -2.98 0.47
N THR A 129 -3.76 -4.05 1.18
CA THR A 129 -3.72 -4.05 2.64
C THR A 129 -2.83 -5.17 3.17
N MET A 130 -2.07 -4.89 4.22
CA MET A 130 -1.21 -5.90 4.84
C MET A 130 -0.92 -5.59 6.30
N SER A 131 -0.92 -6.62 7.10
CA SER A 131 -0.38 -6.59 8.45
C SER A 131 1.08 -7.02 8.43
N MET A 132 1.94 -6.26 9.08
CA MET A 132 3.39 -6.49 9.11
C MET A 132 3.78 -7.50 10.18
N GLY A 133 5.05 -7.84 10.27
CA GLY A 133 5.58 -8.73 11.30
C GLY A 133 5.06 -10.17 11.19
N ARG A 134 5.38 -10.96 12.23
CA ARG A 134 5.06 -12.39 12.27
C ARG A 134 3.56 -12.65 12.42
N ASP A 135 2.89 -11.91 13.31
CA ASP A 135 1.48 -12.10 13.61
C ASP A 135 0.57 -11.62 12.47
N GLY A 136 1.07 -10.72 11.62
CA GLY A 136 0.40 -10.23 10.42
C GLY A 136 0.66 -11.03 9.14
N ALA A 137 1.63 -11.96 9.17
CA ALA A 137 2.10 -12.64 7.95
C ALA A 137 0.99 -13.34 7.15
N ALA A 138 -0.04 -13.87 7.82
CA ALA A 138 -1.17 -14.53 7.18
C ALA A 138 -1.91 -13.61 6.20
N THR A 139 -2.03 -12.31 6.49
CA THR A 139 -2.74 -11.35 5.65
C THR A 139 -2.14 -11.22 4.25
N ARG A 140 -0.83 -11.49 4.11
CA ARG A 140 -0.14 -11.46 2.81
C ARG A 140 -0.52 -12.62 1.89
N TYR A 141 -1.04 -13.71 2.46
CA TYR A 141 -1.45 -14.90 1.72
C TYR A 141 -2.95 -14.94 1.46
N CYS A 142 -3.76 -14.49 2.42
CA CYS A 142 -5.22 -14.56 2.33
C CYS A 142 -5.89 -13.22 2.02
N GLY A 143 -5.15 -12.11 1.96
CA GLY A 143 -5.71 -10.76 1.74
C GLY A 143 -6.55 -10.65 0.47
N GLY A 144 -6.20 -11.40 -0.58
CA GLY A 144 -6.98 -11.44 -1.82
C GLY A 144 -8.42 -11.90 -1.62
N ALA A 145 -8.67 -12.85 -0.72
CA ALA A 145 -10.02 -13.31 -0.37
C ALA A 145 -10.85 -12.24 0.37
N PHE A 146 -10.22 -11.16 0.82
CA PHE A 146 -10.84 -10.02 1.49
C PHE A 146 -10.82 -8.74 0.64
N GLY A 147 -10.45 -8.83 -0.65
CA GLY A 147 -10.46 -7.70 -1.56
C GLY A 147 -9.13 -6.94 -1.73
N SER A 148 -8.02 -7.42 -1.12
CA SER A 148 -6.70 -6.84 -1.39
C SER A 148 -6.17 -7.31 -2.75
N ALA A 149 -6.00 -6.38 -3.70
CA ALA A 149 -5.63 -6.67 -5.08
C ALA A 149 -4.18 -7.12 -5.27
N ALA A 150 -3.30 -6.83 -4.31
CA ALA A 150 -1.88 -7.18 -4.39
C ALA A 150 -1.25 -7.41 -3.03
N THR A 151 -0.12 -8.09 -3.03
CA THR A 151 0.71 -8.30 -1.84
C THR A 151 2.20 -8.19 -2.20
N PHE A 152 3.05 -8.06 -1.20
CA PHE A 152 4.48 -7.82 -1.38
C PHE A 152 5.33 -8.97 -0.84
N GLY A 153 6.21 -9.51 -1.69
CA GLY A 153 7.26 -10.45 -1.33
C GLY A 153 8.64 -9.88 -1.62
N THR A 154 9.68 -10.46 -1.02
CA THR A 154 11.06 -10.05 -1.25
C THR A 154 11.73 -10.91 -2.31
N LEU A 155 12.58 -10.29 -3.14
CA LEU A 155 13.47 -10.99 -4.09
C LEU A 155 14.86 -11.22 -3.48
N SER A 156 15.28 -10.36 -2.53
CA SER A 156 16.58 -10.42 -1.87
C SER A 156 16.42 -10.15 -0.38
N ALA A 157 16.78 -8.96 0.11
CA ALA A 157 16.53 -8.53 1.48
C ALA A 157 15.09 -8.06 1.66
N ALA A 158 14.49 -8.30 2.83
CA ALA A 158 13.17 -7.81 3.14
C ALA A 158 13.20 -6.28 3.33
N SER A 159 12.30 -5.56 2.65
CA SER A 159 12.13 -4.11 2.80
C SER A 159 11.11 -3.74 3.87
N ALA A 160 10.40 -4.71 4.45
CA ALA A 160 9.44 -4.52 5.53
C ALA A 160 9.35 -5.77 6.41
N PRO A 161 9.01 -5.62 7.71
CA PRO A 161 8.86 -6.75 8.63
C PRO A 161 7.85 -7.79 8.12
N GLY A 162 8.23 -9.08 8.21
CA GLY A 162 7.35 -10.19 7.84
C GLY A 162 7.14 -10.40 6.34
N GLN A 163 7.93 -9.78 5.49
CA GLN A 163 7.89 -9.99 4.04
C GLN A 163 8.42 -11.39 3.67
N PRO A 164 7.59 -12.28 3.09
CA PRO A 164 8.05 -13.60 2.66
C PRO A 164 8.84 -13.52 1.35
N PRO A 165 9.65 -14.54 1.02
CA PRO A 165 10.23 -14.67 -0.30
C PRO A 165 9.14 -14.69 -1.39
N ALA A 166 9.32 -13.93 -2.46
CA ALA A 166 8.34 -13.79 -3.53
C ALA A 166 7.98 -15.13 -4.19
N ALA A 167 8.96 -16.04 -4.32
CA ALA A 167 8.72 -17.40 -4.85
C ALA A 167 7.75 -18.19 -3.97
N ASN A 168 7.90 -18.12 -2.63
CA ASN A 168 7.02 -18.81 -1.68
C ASN A 168 5.59 -18.21 -1.70
N LEU A 169 5.53 -16.88 -1.79
CA LEU A 169 4.26 -16.16 -1.89
C LEU A 169 3.51 -16.55 -3.16
N ARG A 170 4.20 -16.49 -4.31
CA ARG A 170 3.62 -16.85 -5.61
C ARG A 170 3.08 -18.27 -5.64
N ALA A 171 3.85 -19.24 -5.12
CA ALA A 171 3.42 -20.65 -5.09
C ALA A 171 2.11 -20.83 -4.30
N LYS A 172 1.98 -20.15 -3.16
CA LYS A 172 0.76 -20.26 -2.32
C LYS A 172 -0.44 -19.51 -2.89
N LEU A 173 -0.21 -18.38 -3.55
CA LEU A 173 -1.29 -17.62 -4.22
C LEU A 173 -1.83 -18.34 -5.44
N LEU A 174 -1.00 -19.06 -6.20
CA LEU A 174 -1.44 -19.86 -7.35
C LEU A 174 -2.32 -21.04 -6.93
N THR A 175 -2.02 -21.66 -5.79
CA THR A 175 -2.86 -22.75 -5.25
C THR A 175 -4.17 -22.26 -4.64
N ALA A 176 -4.24 -21.00 -4.17
CA ALA A 176 -5.48 -20.40 -3.68
C ALA A 176 -6.41 -19.91 -4.80
N GLY A 177 -5.88 -19.62 -5.97
CA GLY A 177 -6.65 -19.20 -7.15
C GLY A 177 -7.44 -20.34 -7.83
N ASP A 178 -7.22 -21.58 -7.41
CA ASP A 178 -7.92 -22.76 -7.91
C ASP A 178 -9.16 -23.13 -7.06
N LEU A 179 -9.49 -22.27 -6.04
CA LEU A 179 -10.67 -22.41 -5.16
C LEU A 179 -11.78 -21.46 -5.58
#